data_bba0979512ae2a8588318e2cfa9cd738
#
_entry.id   bba0979512ae2a8588318e2cfa9cd738
#
_cell.length_a   1.000
_cell.length_b   1.000
_cell.length_c   1.000
_cell.angle_alpha   90.00
_cell.angle_beta   90.00
_cell.angle_gamma   90.00
#
_symmetry.space_group_name_H-M   'P 1'
#
loop_
_entity.id
_entity.type
_entity.pdbx_description
1 polymer ?
#
loop_
_entity_poly.entity_id
_entity_poly.type
_entity_poly.pdbx_seq_one_letter_code
_entity_poly.pdbx_strand_id
1 'polypeptide(L)'
;MPLSFRMHAMPERPPSALPLVGPGPAPPRPLGQHGRDLWDRVQAGFCITDAGGTEMLCLACQAIDRAERCREIIDRDGEMIEGATGAMRAHPLIREELQGRAFAMRTIDRLGINKEALRPIGRPPSSVGWRPSDYADE
;
A
#
# COMPACT_ATOMS: atom_id res chain seq x y z
N MET A 1 -14.26 -64.16 -9.99
CA MET A 1 -14.22 -63.24 -8.83
C MET A 1 -13.61 -61.92 -9.25
N PRO A 2 -14.38 -60.84 -9.57
CA PRO A 2 -13.81 -59.59 -9.90
C PRO A 2 -13.44 -58.81 -8.60
N LEU A 3 -12.18 -58.42 -8.45
CA LEU A 3 -11.69 -57.56 -7.40
C LEU A 3 -12.20 -56.15 -7.64
N SER A 4 -13.17 -55.72 -6.85
CA SER A 4 -13.65 -54.32 -6.81
C SER A 4 -12.56 -53.44 -6.26
N PHE A 5 -11.89 -52.65 -7.08
CA PHE A 5 -11.05 -51.55 -6.68
C PHE A 5 -11.96 -50.44 -6.17
N ARG A 6 -12.01 -50.30 -4.86
CA ARG A 6 -12.67 -49.17 -4.18
C ARG A 6 -11.77 -47.96 -4.36
N MET A 7 -12.11 -47.07 -5.31
CA MET A 7 -11.52 -45.75 -5.40
C MET A 7 -11.81 -45.00 -4.09
N HIS A 8 -10.76 -44.81 -3.29
CA HIS A 8 -10.82 -43.87 -2.17
C HIS A 8 -10.95 -42.48 -2.77
N ALA A 9 -12.14 -41.88 -2.61
CA ALA A 9 -12.33 -40.46 -2.88
C ALA A 9 -11.43 -39.68 -1.91
N MET A 10 -10.52 -38.90 -2.46
CA MET A 10 -9.74 -37.94 -1.66
C MET A 10 -10.70 -36.95 -1.02
N PRO A 11 -10.54 -36.63 0.27
CA PRO A 11 -11.35 -35.60 0.89
C PRO A 11 -11.14 -34.29 0.15
N GLU A 12 -12.20 -33.76 -0.45
CA GLU A 12 -12.20 -32.42 -1.01
C GLU A 12 -11.78 -31.44 0.11
N ARG A 13 -10.68 -30.74 -0.14
CA ARG A 13 -10.24 -29.64 0.70
C ARG A 13 -11.38 -28.60 0.70
N PRO A 14 -11.97 -28.25 1.86
CA PRO A 14 -13.01 -27.23 1.88
C PRO A 14 -12.42 -25.94 1.28
N PRO A 15 -13.20 -25.19 0.50
CA PRO A 15 -12.75 -23.91 -0.01
C PRO A 15 -12.32 -23.08 1.18
N SER A 16 -11.08 -22.58 1.14
CA SER A 16 -10.52 -21.70 2.14
C SER A 16 -11.50 -20.53 2.28
N ALA A 17 -12.34 -20.57 3.30
CA ALA A 17 -13.22 -19.48 3.61
C ALA A 17 -12.31 -18.29 3.91
N LEU A 18 -12.29 -17.31 3.00
CA LEU A 18 -11.67 -16.03 3.27
C LEU A 18 -12.27 -15.52 4.58
N PRO A 19 -11.47 -15.13 5.55
CA PRO A 19 -12.02 -14.58 6.78
C PRO A 19 -12.93 -13.43 6.37
N LEU A 20 -14.19 -13.48 6.79
CA LEU A 20 -15.09 -12.34 6.73
C LEU A 20 -14.47 -11.29 7.65
N VAL A 21 -13.62 -10.45 7.07
CA VAL A 21 -13.08 -9.29 7.76
C VAL A 21 -14.29 -8.40 8.01
N GLY A 22 -14.73 -8.36 9.26
CA GLY A 22 -15.73 -7.39 9.71
C GLY A 22 -15.24 -5.97 9.38
N PRO A 23 -16.11 -4.96 9.43
CA PRO A 23 -15.70 -3.59 9.19
C PRO A 23 -14.50 -3.28 10.10
N GLY A 24 -13.40 -2.84 9.48
CA GLY A 24 -12.18 -2.47 10.19
C GLY A 24 -12.46 -1.36 11.22
N PRO A 25 -11.49 -1.03 12.10
CA PRO A 25 -11.66 0.00 13.10
C PRO A 25 -12.06 1.33 12.45
N ALA A 26 -12.91 2.10 13.14
CA ALA A 26 -13.27 3.43 12.70
C ALA A 26 -12.04 4.36 12.76
N PRO A 27 -11.95 5.36 11.85
CA PRO A 27 -10.85 6.32 11.89
C PRO A 27 -10.90 7.15 13.19
N PRO A 28 -9.75 7.45 13.82
CA PRO A 28 -9.68 8.23 15.07
C PRO A 28 -10.27 9.64 14.95
N ARG A 29 -10.29 10.19 13.75
CA ARG A 29 -10.80 11.53 13.45
C ARG A 29 -11.69 11.51 12.21
N PRO A 30 -12.60 12.49 12.07
CA PRO A 30 -13.45 12.57 10.87
C PRO A 30 -12.59 12.75 9.61
N LEU A 31 -12.97 12.05 8.56
CA LEU A 31 -12.36 12.10 7.24
C LEU A 31 -13.37 12.62 6.21
N GLY A 32 -12.87 13.32 5.19
CA GLY A 32 -13.65 13.64 3.99
C GLY A 32 -13.85 12.39 3.13
N GLN A 33 -14.51 12.56 2.00
CA GLN A 33 -14.88 11.44 1.13
C GLN A 33 -13.64 10.65 0.65
N HIS A 34 -12.65 11.33 0.10
CA HIS A 34 -11.45 10.70 -0.46
C HIS A 34 -10.60 10.01 0.60
N GLY A 35 -10.44 10.66 1.76
CA GLY A 35 -9.74 10.06 2.90
C GLY A 35 -10.48 8.85 3.45
N ARG A 36 -11.81 8.88 3.48
CA ARG A 36 -12.63 7.74 3.91
C ARG A 36 -12.50 6.57 2.96
N ASP A 37 -12.56 6.81 1.65
CA ASP A 37 -12.39 5.78 0.64
C ASP A 37 -11.01 5.12 0.73
N LEU A 38 -9.97 5.90 1.00
CA LEU A 38 -8.63 5.36 1.23
C LEU A 38 -8.57 4.52 2.52
N TRP A 39 -9.14 5.04 3.62
CA TRP A 39 -9.21 4.33 4.89
C TRP A 39 -9.87 2.97 4.76
N ASP A 40 -11.06 2.93 4.17
CA ASP A 40 -11.85 1.71 4.04
C ASP A 40 -11.13 0.67 3.16
N ARG A 41 -10.49 1.08 2.06
CA ARG A 41 -9.70 0.18 1.20
C ARG A 41 -8.48 -0.40 1.92
N VAL A 42 -7.76 0.42 2.68
CA VAL A 42 -6.60 -0.04 3.43
C VAL A 42 -7.02 -0.99 4.55
N GLN A 43 -8.03 -0.64 5.31
CA GLN A 43 -8.52 -1.49 6.39
C GLN A 43 -9.09 -2.81 5.88
N ALA A 44 -9.75 -2.83 4.73
CA ALA A 44 -10.24 -4.05 4.11
C ALA A 44 -9.10 -5.00 3.71
N GLY A 45 -7.96 -4.46 3.26
CA GLY A 45 -6.82 -5.26 2.82
C GLY A 45 -5.84 -5.67 3.92
N PHE A 46 -5.65 -4.83 4.93
CA PHE A 46 -4.54 -4.98 5.90
C PHE A 46 -4.97 -5.05 7.37
N CYS A 47 -6.20 -4.66 7.69
CA CYS A 47 -6.77 -4.72 9.04
C CYS A 47 -5.82 -4.15 10.13
N ILE A 48 -5.42 -2.89 9.96
CA ILE A 48 -4.51 -2.20 10.87
C ILE A 48 -5.28 -1.87 12.16
N THR A 49 -4.87 -2.43 13.29
CA THR A 49 -5.55 -2.29 14.59
C THR A 49 -4.69 -1.62 15.67
N ASP A 50 -3.37 -1.56 15.46
CA ASP A 50 -2.48 -0.90 16.41
C ASP A 50 -2.66 0.62 16.39
N ALA A 51 -2.50 1.25 17.56
CA ALA A 51 -2.75 2.69 17.73
C ALA A 51 -1.83 3.56 16.83
N GLY A 52 -0.56 3.16 16.67
CA GLY A 52 0.38 3.91 15.84
C GLY A 52 0.04 3.82 14.36
N GLY A 53 -0.27 2.64 13.86
CA GLY A 53 -0.65 2.41 12.47
C GLY A 53 -1.97 3.07 12.10
N THR A 54 -2.99 3.00 12.96
CA THR A 54 -4.28 3.66 12.74
C THR A 54 -4.14 5.18 12.72
N GLU A 55 -3.30 5.74 13.59
CA GLU A 55 -3.02 7.19 13.62
C GLU A 55 -2.27 7.63 12.36
N MET A 56 -1.23 6.91 11.95
CA MET A 56 -0.49 7.18 10.72
C MET A 56 -1.39 7.12 9.49
N LEU A 57 -2.23 6.08 9.40
CA LEU A 57 -3.18 5.95 8.30
C LEU A 57 -4.18 7.11 8.28
N CYS A 58 -4.70 7.51 9.45
CA CYS A 58 -5.63 8.65 9.55
C CYS A 58 -5.00 9.94 9.04
N LEU A 59 -3.74 10.21 9.40
CA LEU A 59 -3.00 11.38 8.92
C LEU A 59 -2.80 11.35 7.40
N ALA A 60 -2.50 10.18 6.83
CA ALA A 60 -2.38 10.01 5.38
C ALA A 60 -3.71 10.29 4.68
N CYS A 61 -4.82 9.77 5.20
CA CYS A 61 -6.16 10.00 4.68
C CYS A 61 -6.55 11.49 4.73
N GLN A 62 -6.26 12.19 5.83
CA GLN A 62 -6.49 13.64 5.94
C GLN A 62 -5.63 14.44 4.96
N ALA A 63 -4.41 14.00 4.68
CA ALA A 63 -3.55 14.64 3.68
C ALA A 63 -4.11 14.48 2.26
N ILE A 64 -4.70 13.33 1.93
CA ILE A 64 -5.41 13.11 0.66
C ILE A 64 -6.63 14.03 0.55
N ASP A 65 -7.47 14.10 1.58
CA ASP A 65 -8.63 15.02 1.58
C ASP A 65 -8.22 16.49 1.34
N ARG A 66 -7.10 16.90 1.94
CA ARG A 66 -6.57 18.25 1.71
C ARG A 66 -6.07 18.45 0.28
N ALA A 67 -5.34 17.47 -0.25
CA ALA A 67 -4.83 17.51 -1.60
C ALA A 67 -5.96 17.58 -2.64
N GLU A 68 -7.04 16.82 -2.46
CA GLU A 68 -8.21 16.85 -3.33
C GLU A 68 -8.90 18.22 -3.29
N ARG A 69 -9.07 18.83 -2.12
CA ARG A 69 -9.59 20.20 -2.01
C ARG A 69 -8.71 21.24 -2.72
N CYS A 70 -7.38 21.10 -2.62
CA CYS A 70 -6.47 21.95 -3.38
C CYS A 70 -6.66 21.76 -4.88
N ARG A 71 -6.83 20.52 -5.33
CA ARG A 71 -7.06 20.18 -6.74
C ARG A 71 -8.35 20.82 -7.27
N GLU A 72 -9.45 20.72 -6.53
CA GLU A 72 -10.72 21.34 -6.89
C GLU A 72 -10.60 22.87 -7.07
N ILE A 73 -9.83 23.53 -6.19
CA ILE A 73 -9.59 24.97 -6.29
C ILE A 73 -8.74 25.30 -7.53
N ILE A 74 -7.68 24.52 -7.77
CA ILE A 74 -6.82 24.71 -8.95
C ILE A 74 -7.62 24.49 -10.25
N ASP A 75 -8.48 23.45 -10.29
CA ASP A 75 -9.31 23.16 -11.46
C ASP A 75 -10.30 24.28 -11.76
N ARG A 76 -10.82 24.95 -10.71
CA ARG A 76 -11.70 26.10 -10.84
C ARG A 76 -10.96 27.37 -11.28
N ASP A 77 -9.80 27.65 -10.69
CA ASP A 77 -9.08 28.91 -10.83
C ASP A 77 -8.03 28.87 -11.97
N GLY A 78 -7.61 27.65 -12.38
CA GLY A 78 -6.57 27.40 -13.36
C GLY A 78 -5.20 27.19 -12.71
N GLU A 79 -4.32 26.48 -13.41
CA GLU A 79 -2.94 26.20 -12.94
C GLU A 79 -2.05 27.46 -12.91
N MET A 80 -2.38 28.43 -13.76
CA MET A 80 -1.70 29.73 -13.84
C MET A 80 -2.67 30.84 -13.45
N ILE A 81 -2.27 31.65 -12.49
CA ILE A 81 -3.06 32.82 -12.02
C ILE A 81 -2.30 34.12 -12.22
N GLU A 82 -3.02 35.20 -12.40
CA GLU A 82 -2.44 36.53 -12.47
C GLU A 82 -2.03 37.00 -11.08
N GLY A 83 -0.75 37.39 -10.93
CA GLY A 83 -0.23 37.97 -9.71
C GLY A 83 -0.59 39.47 -9.57
N ALA A 84 -0.28 40.05 -8.40
CA ALA A 84 -0.56 41.46 -8.10
C ALA A 84 0.08 42.45 -9.07
N THR A 85 1.13 42.05 -9.79
CA THR A 85 1.83 42.86 -10.81
C THR A 85 1.36 42.60 -12.24
N GLY A 86 0.30 41.82 -12.44
CA GLY A 86 -0.17 41.38 -13.75
C GLY A 86 0.61 40.25 -14.41
N ALA A 87 1.70 39.79 -13.78
CA ALA A 87 2.47 38.65 -14.26
C ALA A 87 1.80 37.30 -13.94
N MET A 88 1.74 36.40 -14.92
CA MET A 88 1.24 35.05 -14.73
C MET A 88 2.20 34.24 -13.84
N ARG A 89 1.65 33.52 -12.87
CA ARG A 89 2.41 32.65 -11.97
C ARG A 89 1.66 31.36 -11.71
N ALA A 90 2.40 30.30 -11.35
CA ALA A 90 1.79 29.04 -10.95
C ALA A 90 0.88 29.24 -9.73
N HIS A 91 -0.23 28.53 -9.70
CA HIS A 91 -1.16 28.55 -8.57
C HIS A 91 -0.47 28.07 -7.30
N PRO A 92 -0.53 28.82 -6.17
CA PRO A 92 0.20 28.46 -4.94
C PRO A 92 -0.20 27.10 -4.34
N LEU A 93 -1.45 26.68 -4.55
CA LEU A 93 -1.95 25.40 -4.04
C LEU A 93 -1.40 24.17 -4.78
N ILE A 94 -0.77 24.32 -5.96
CA ILE A 94 -0.12 23.21 -6.67
C ILE A 94 0.94 22.56 -5.76
N ARG A 95 1.73 23.38 -5.09
CA ARG A 95 2.75 22.86 -4.17
C ARG A 95 2.13 22.14 -2.98
N GLU A 96 1.07 22.70 -2.41
CA GLU A 96 0.35 22.10 -1.28
C GLU A 96 -0.30 20.76 -1.66
N GLU A 97 -0.91 20.69 -2.84
CA GLU A 97 -1.46 19.44 -3.38
C GLU A 97 -0.39 18.36 -3.48
N LEU A 98 0.72 18.65 -4.14
CA LEU A 98 1.81 17.69 -4.33
C LEU A 98 2.45 17.27 -2.99
N GLN A 99 2.62 18.19 -2.04
CA GLN A 99 3.14 17.87 -0.72
C GLN A 99 2.19 16.96 0.06
N GLY A 100 0.89 17.20 0.00
CA GLY A 100 -0.12 16.34 0.64
C GLY A 100 -0.10 14.93 0.09
N ARG A 101 -0.08 14.77 -1.24
CA ARG A 101 0.03 13.46 -1.90
C ARG A 101 1.34 12.76 -1.55
N ALA A 102 2.47 13.47 -1.60
CA ALA A 102 3.77 12.91 -1.26
C ALA A 102 3.85 12.47 0.21
N PHE A 103 3.24 13.23 1.13
CA PHE A 103 3.15 12.85 2.54
C PHE A 103 2.33 11.56 2.71
N ALA A 104 1.16 11.48 2.09
CA ALA A 104 0.31 10.29 2.14
C ALA A 104 1.04 9.06 1.62
N MET A 105 1.71 9.15 0.48
CA MET A 105 2.46 8.04 -0.12
C MET A 105 3.61 7.59 0.78
N ARG A 106 4.40 8.51 1.34
CA ARG A 106 5.49 8.14 2.29
C ARG A 106 4.94 7.46 3.54
N THR A 107 3.77 7.88 4.01
CA THR A 107 3.16 7.28 5.20
C THR A 107 2.67 5.87 4.91
N ILE A 108 2.04 5.64 3.76
CA ILE A 108 1.63 4.31 3.29
C ILE A 108 2.85 3.40 3.14
N ASP A 109 3.95 3.92 2.62
CA ASP A 109 5.20 3.19 2.47
C ASP A 109 5.79 2.76 3.81
N ARG A 110 5.75 3.66 4.81
CA ARG A 110 6.17 3.35 6.20
C ARG A 110 5.30 2.29 6.87
N LEU A 111 4.01 2.24 6.55
CA LEU A 111 3.12 1.19 7.03
C LEU A 111 3.41 -0.16 6.34
N GLY A 112 4.25 -0.19 5.32
CA GLY A 112 4.62 -1.41 4.60
C GLY A 112 3.51 -1.99 3.73
N ILE A 113 2.47 -1.23 3.46
CA ILE A 113 1.25 -1.67 2.77
C ILE A 113 1.49 -1.98 1.28
N ASN A 114 2.44 -1.29 0.65
CA ASN A 114 2.78 -1.47 -0.76
C ASN A 114 3.96 -2.45 -0.99
N LYS A 115 4.48 -3.04 0.07
CA LYS A 115 5.52 -4.06 -0.06
C LYS A 115 4.87 -5.38 -0.39
N GLU A 116 4.83 -5.70 -1.67
CA GLU A 116 4.67 -7.09 -2.08
C GLU A 116 5.70 -7.90 -1.29
N ALA A 117 5.25 -8.99 -0.63
CA ALA A 117 6.14 -9.82 0.16
C ALA A 117 7.35 -10.18 -0.71
N LEU A 118 8.50 -9.57 -0.42
CA LEU A 118 9.74 -9.91 -1.11
C LEU A 118 9.88 -11.42 -0.97
N ARG A 119 9.80 -12.13 -2.09
CA ARG A 119 10.17 -13.54 -2.12
C ARG A 119 11.52 -13.62 -1.45
N PRO A 120 11.70 -14.47 -0.42
CA PRO A 120 13.00 -14.63 0.18
C PRO A 120 13.97 -14.91 -0.96
N ILE A 121 14.96 -14.05 -1.14
CA ILE A 121 16.02 -14.27 -2.11
C ILE A 121 16.61 -15.61 -1.71
N GLY A 122 16.30 -16.63 -2.50
CA GLY A 122 16.81 -17.97 -2.24
C GLY A 122 18.31 -17.83 -2.06
N ARG A 123 18.82 -18.36 -0.96
CA ARG A 123 20.28 -18.47 -0.76
C ARG A 123 20.84 -19.06 -2.05
N PRO A 124 21.81 -18.40 -2.72
CA PRO A 124 22.40 -18.98 -3.91
C PRO A 124 22.86 -20.41 -3.56
N PRO A 125 22.65 -21.37 -4.44
CA PRO A 125 23.05 -22.74 -4.15
C PRO A 125 24.54 -22.72 -3.81
N SER A 126 24.89 -23.26 -2.65
CA SER A 126 26.26 -23.33 -2.13
C SER A 126 27.12 -24.35 -2.90
N SER A 127 26.88 -24.52 -4.19
CA SER A 127 27.48 -25.56 -5.02
C SER A 127 28.76 -25.14 -5.77
N VAL A 128 29.33 -24.00 -5.44
CA VAL A 128 30.69 -23.70 -5.83
C VAL A 128 31.51 -23.46 -4.58
N GLY A 129 31.73 -24.53 -3.85
CA GLY A 129 32.79 -24.56 -2.85
C GLY A 129 34.12 -24.37 -3.56
N TRP A 130 34.78 -23.22 -3.34
CA TRP A 130 36.19 -23.08 -3.62
C TRP A 130 36.92 -24.23 -2.97
N ARG A 131 37.54 -25.10 -3.79
CA ARG A 131 38.39 -26.22 -3.31
C ARG A 131 39.84 -25.76 -3.34
N PRO A 132 40.58 -25.76 -2.21
CA PRO A 132 41.97 -25.34 -2.17
C PRO A 132 42.91 -26.30 -2.92
N SER A 133 42.42 -27.44 -3.42
CA SER A 133 43.23 -28.47 -4.05
C SER A 133 43.63 -28.24 -5.49
N ASP A 134 43.16 -27.17 -6.14
CA ASP A 134 43.41 -26.93 -7.57
C ASP A 134 44.70 -26.14 -7.83
N TYR A 135 45.52 -25.86 -6.80
CA TYR A 135 46.79 -25.12 -6.91
C TYR A 135 47.98 -25.84 -6.33
N ALA A 136 47.90 -27.14 -6.15
CA ALA A 136 49.05 -27.93 -5.75
C ALA A 136 49.40 -28.83 -6.91
N ASP A 137 50.19 -28.30 -7.88
CA ASP A 137 51.17 -29.04 -8.69
C ASP A 137 51.64 -28.11 -9.83
N GLU A 138 52.71 -27.36 -9.56
CA GLU A 138 53.79 -27.04 -10.50
C GLU A 138 55.08 -26.81 -9.72
#